data_a43ff0b6d2b64849405e0ac3a0d71699
#
_entry.id   a43ff0b6d2b64849405e0ac3a0d71699
#
_cell.length_a   1.000
_cell.length_b   1.000
_cell.length_c   1.000
_cell.angle_alpha   90.00
_cell.angle_beta   90.00
_cell.angle_gamma   90.00
#
_symmetry.space_group_name_H-M   'P 1'
#
loop_
_entity.id
_entity.type
_entity.pdbx_description
1 polymer ?
#
loop_
_entity_poly.entity_id
_entity_poly.type
_entity_poly.pdbx_seq_one_letter_code
_entity_poly.pdbx_strand_id
1 'polypeptide(L)'
;MPEKKEVVVRTVGVEKNFMLGRIELKVLKGIDLEINQGEYISIMGPSGSGKTTLFNMIGGLDKPSNGRVYIDEVDVAQLDAFELAWLRCRKIGYIFQTFNLIPVMTALENVTLPMIFAGTSHDESVDKGRQLLELVGLGERIQHKPFELSGGQQQRVAIARAFANSPAIILADEPTGNLDLKTGKEIIGLLKEMNRKQGVSVITATHDLKMLDISDRVIWIRDGQIERIENRADLNIQVGEVEGE
;
A
#
# COMPACT_ATOMS: atom_id res chain seq x y z
N MET A 1 -4.83 5.41 30.77
CA MET A 1 -3.58 5.52 29.99
C MET A 1 -3.95 5.19 28.56
N PRO A 2 -3.56 5.95 27.54
CA PRO A 2 -3.81 5.53 26.16
C PRO A 2 -3.12 4.18 25.95
N GLU A 3 -3.86 3.21 25.42
CA GLU A 3 -3.29 1.92 25.02
C GLU A 3 -2.13 2.20 24.06
N LYS A 4 -0.95 1.64 24.37
CA LYS A 4 0.22 1.73 23.48
C LYS A 4 -0.13 0.93 22.23
N LYS A 5 -0.41 1.61 21.13
CA LYS A 5 -0.68 0.95 19.86
C LYS A 5 0.55 0.13 19.46
N GLU A 6 0.32 -1.07 19.01
CA GLU A 6 1.37 -1.97 18.51
C GLU A 6 1.97 -1.40 17.22
N VAL A 7 3.30 -1.37 17.13
CA VAL A 7 4.02 -0.90 15.95
C VAL A 7 4.11 -2.04 14.94
N VAL A 8 3.50 -1.88 13.77
CA VAL A 8 3.49 -2.91 12.71
C VAL A 8 4.61 -2.73 11.69
N VAL A 9 5.07 -1.49 11.48
CA VAL A 9 6.25 -1.19 10.64
C VAL A 9 7.17 -0.26 11.41
N ARG A 10 8.47 -0.56 11.39
CA ARG A 10 9.50 0.30 11.93
C ARG A 10 10.69 0.34 10.99
N THR A 11 11.12 1.54 10.62
CA THR A 11 12.37 1.77 9.90
C THR A 11 13.37 2.46 10.81
N VAL A 12 14.63 2.05 10.75
CA VAL A 12 15.71 2.60 11.59
C VAL A 12 16.88 2.98 10.69
N GLY A 13 17.08 4.27 10.50
CA GLY A 13 18.17 4.85 9.72
C GLY A 13 18.23 4.31 8.28
N VAL A 14 17.10 4.08 7.62
CA VAL A 14 17.06 3.45 6.29
C VAL A 14 17.67 4.34 5.24
N GLU A 15 18.74 3.84 4.61
CA GLU A 15 19.38 4.46 3.45
C GLU A 15 19.26 3.56 2.22
N LYS A 16 19.14 4.16 1.05
CA LYS A 16 19.21 3.44 -0.22
C LYS A 16 20.03 4.22 -1.23
N ASN A 17 21.07 3.54 -1.73
CA ASN A 17 21.98 4.05 -2.75
C ASN A 17 21.88 3.17 -4.00
N PHE A 18 21.91 3.78 -5.17
CA PHE A 18 21.98 3.11 -6.46
C PHE A 18 23.25 3.51 -7.19
N MET A 19 23.84 2.59 -7.92
CA MET A 19 25.01 2.87 -8.77
C MET A 19 24.55 3.15 -10.20
N LEU A 20 24.81 4.36 -10.69
CA LEU A 20 24.64 4.75 -12.08
C LEU A 20 26.03 4.82 -12.73
N GLY A 21 26.50 3.69 -13.24
CA GLY A 21 27.86 3.53 -13.69
C GLY A 21 28.84 3.69 -12.53
N ARG A 22 29.60 4.82 -12.50
CA ARG A 22 30.55 5.14 -11.41
C ARG A 22 30.02 6.16 -10.38
N ILE A 23 28.81 6.65 -10.58
CA ILE A 23 28.19 7.66 -9.71
C ILE A 23 27.26 6.95 -8.73
N GLU A 24 27.44 7.21 -7.43
CA GLU A 24 26.55 6.78 -6.38
C GLU A 24 25.42 7.82 -6.22
N LEU A 25 24.17 7.37 -6.41
CA LEU A 25 22.97 8.16 -6.19
C LEU A 25 22.33 7.76 -4.86
N LYS A 26 22.38 8.66 -3.87
CA LYS A 26 21.72 8.48 -2.58
C LYS A 26 20.25 8.89 -2.68
N VAL A 27 19.35 7.91 -2.66
CA VAL A 27 17.90 8.12 -2.82
C VAL A 27 17.19 8.22 -1.48
N LEU A 28 17.55 7.40 -0.49
CA LEU A 28 17.08 7.53 0.89
C LEU A 28 18.29 7.82 1.79
N LYS A 29 18.08 8.73 2.76
CA LYS A 29 19.19 9.32 3.54
C LYS A 29 18.88 9.29 5.05
N GLY A 30 18.64 8.07 5.59
CA GLY A 30 18.37 7.85 7.00
C GLY A 30 16.90 8.11 7.36
N ILE A 31 16.01 7.21 6.95
CA ILE A 31 14.58 7.29 7.26
C ILE A 31 14.29 6.52 8.55
N ASP A 32 13.80 7.23 9.56
CA ASP A 32 13.25 6.70 10.80
C ASP A 32 11.74 6.91 10.82
N LEU A 33 10.97 5.81 10.89
CA LEU A 33 9.52 5.86 10.83
C LEU A 33 8.92 4.70 11.63
N GLU A 34 7.86 4.98 12.40
CA GLU A 34 7.03 3.97 13.04
C GLU A 34 5.58 4.12 12.57
N ILE A 35 4.94 2.98 12.25
CA ILE A 35 3.55 2.89 11.83
C ILE A 35 2.83 1.93 12.76
N ASN A 36 1.73 2.39 13.33
CA ASN A 36 0.96 1.60 14.27
C ASN A 36 -0.08 0.74 13.57
N GLN A 37 -0.47 -0.36 14.22
CA GLN A 37 -1.52 -1.23 13.72
C GLN A 37 -2.84 -0.48 13.50
N GLY A 38 -3.49 -0.74 12.36
CA GLY A 38 -4.75 -0.14 11.97
C GLY A 38 -4.66 1.32 11.51
N GLU A 39 -3.46 1.91 11.47
CA GLU A 39 -3.26 3.29 11.06
C GLU A 39 -3.36 3.45 9.53
N TYR A 40 -3.98 4.54 9.07
CA TYR A 40 -3.97 4.95 7.67
C TYR A 40 -3.00 6.11 7.48
N ILE A 41 -1.92 5.89 6.73
CA ILE A 41 -0.85 6.87 6.52
C ILE A 41 -0.73 7.23 5.05
N SER A 42 -0.54 8.52 4.77
CA SER A 42 -0.13 8.98 3.44
C SER A 42 1.33 9.48 3.47
N ILE A 43 2.14 8.95 2.55
CA ILE A 43 3.49 9.42 2.28
C ILE A 43 3.42 10.33 1.07
N MET A 44 3.73 11.60 1.27
CA MET A 44 3.61 12.64 0.27
C MET A 44 4.96 13.28 -0.05
N GLY A 45 5.08 13.85 -1.23
CA GLY A 45 6.28 14.56 -1.68
C GLY A 45 6.35 14.65 -3.20
N PRO A 46 7.23 15.49 -3.74
CA PRO A 46 7.39 15.66 -5.18
C PRO A 46 7.87 14.37 -5.87
N SER A 47 7.78 14.34 -7.20
CA SER A 47 8.36 13.24 -7.98
C SER A 47 9.87 13.16 -7.71
N GLY A 48 10.40 11.93 -7.58
CA GLY A 48 11.81 11.71 -7.27
C GLY A 48 12.21 11.91 -5.79
N SER A 49 11.29 12.22 -4.88
CA SER A 49 11.61 12.42 -3.45
C SER A 49 12.00 11.14 -2.69
N GLY A 50 11.81 9.94 -3.30
CA GLY A 50 12.14 8.66 -2.69
C GLY A 50 10.94 7.84 -2.20
N LYS A 51 9.69 8.28 -2.41
CA LYS A 51 8.46 7.57 -1.95
C LYS A 51 8.43 6.11 -2.39
N THR A 52 8.49 5.85 -3.69
CA THR A 52 8.46 4.48 -4.24
C THR A 52 9.65 3.64 -3.75
N THR A 53 10.83 4.28 -3.57
CA THR A 53 11.98 3.57 -3.00
C THR A 53 11.72 3.17 -1.56
N LEU A 54 11.16 4.05 -0.73
CA LEU A 54 10.78 3.70 0.64
C LEU A 54 9.71 2.60 0.68
N PHE A 55 8.72 2.66 -0.23
CA PHE A 55 7.72 1.61 -0.40
C PHE A 55 8.37 0.25 -0.70
N ASN A 56 9.34 0.22 -1.61
CA ASN A 56 10.06 -1.00 -1.95
C ASN A 56 10.86 -1.56 -0.76
N MET A 57 11.41 -0.69 0.10
CA MET A 57 12.08 -1.12 1.33
C MET A 57 11.09 -1.73 2.33
N ILE A 58 10.00 -1.01 2.64
CA ILE A 58 8.93 -1.48 3.55
C ILE A 58 8.29 -2.75 2.99
N GLY A 59 8.07 -2.80 1.69
CA GLY A 59 7.46 -3.95 1.02
C GLY A 59 8.38 -5.16 0.83
N GLY A 60 9.64 -5.06 1.18
CA GLY A 60 10.61 -6.14 0.94
C GLY A 60 10.78 -6.50 -0.54
N LEU A 61 10.54 -5.53 -1.44
CA LEU A 61 10.82 -5.67 -2.87
C LEU A 61 12.28 -5.38 -3.20
N ASP A 62 12.94 -4.61 -2.34
CA ASP A 62 14.37 -4.33 -2.40
C ASP A 62 14.92 -4.22 -0.97
N LYS A 63 16.24 -4.34 -0.79
CA LYS A 63 16.90 -4.25 0.52
C LYS A 63 17.53 -2.87 0.70
N PRO A 64 17.51 -2.30 1.91
CA PRO A 64 18.22 -1.07 2.20
C PRO A 64 19.74 -1.25 2.02
N SER A 65 20.44 -0.17 1.65
CA SER A 65 21.92 -0.15 1.60
C SER A 65 22.50 -0.08 3.01
N ASN A 66 21.82 0.68 3.91
CA ASN A 66 22.10 0.75 5.35
C ASN A 66 20.78 0.89 6.12
N GLY A 67 20.85 0.67 7.43
CA GLY A 67 19.68 0.71 8.31
C GLY A 67 18.88 -0.58 8.28
N ARG A 68 17.69 -0.56 8.89
CA ARG A 68 16.84 -1.75 9.06
C ARG A 68 15.38 -1.42 8.85
N VAL A 69 14.63 -2.40 8.34
CA VAL A 69 13.18 -2.36 8.20
C VAL A 69 12.59 -3.54 8.96
N TYR A 70 11.65 -3.28 9.85
CA TYR A 70 10.92 -4.31 10.58
C TYR A 70 9.45 -4.30 10.16
N ILE A 71 8.90 -5.47 9.94
CA ILE A 71 7.48 -5.71 9.74
C ILE A 71 7.04 -6.74 10.77
N ASP A 72 6.09 -6.36 11.62
CA ASP A 72 5.60 -7.27 12.66
C ASP A 72 6.78 -7.85 13.49
N GLU A 73 7.71 -6.98 13.91
CA GLU A 73 8.97 -7.26 14.63
C GLU A 73 10.01 -8.09 13.83
N VAL A 74 9.73 -8.51 12.60
CA VAL A 74 10.66 -9.28 11.76
C VAL A 74 11.58 -8.33 10.98
N ASP A 75 12.91 -8.46 11.17
CA ASP A 75 13.91 -7.70 10.40
C ASP A 75 13.98 -8.22 8.95
N VAL A 76 13.43 -7.43 8.02
CA VAL A 76 13.35 -7.77 6.59
C VAL A 76 14.73 -7.98 5.96
N ALA A 77 15.78 -7.29 6.46
CA ALA A 77 17.13 -7.42 5.92
C ALA A 77 17.78 -8.77 6.22
N GLN A 78 17.36 -9.46 7.28
CA GLN A 78 17.89 -10.76 7.69
C GLN A 78 17.28 -11.95 6.93
N LEU A 79 16.14 -11.72 6.26
CA LEU A 79 15.44 -12.78 5.57
C LEU A 79 16.14 -13.17 4.26
N ASP A 80 16.15 -14.48 3.97
CA ASP A 80 16.51 -14.96 2.65
C ASP A 80 15.41 -14.69 1.61
N ALA A 81 15.65 -15.07 0.35
CA ALA A 81 14.71 -14.78 -0.74
C ALA A 81 13.37 -15.53 -0.57
N PHE A 82 13.39 -16.75 0.00
CA PHE A 82 12.20 -17.56 0.21
C PHE A 82 11.39 -17.02 1.40
N GLU A 83 12.03 -16.76 2.52
CA GLU A 83 11.43 -16.17 3.72
C GLU A 83 10.80 -14.81 3.40
N LEU A 84 11.50 -13.99 2.60
CA LEU A 84 11.00 -12.69 2.18
C LEU A 84 9.77 -12.80 1.24
N ALA A 85 9.77 -13.79 0.33
CA ALA A 85 8.61 -14.07 -0.52
C ALA A 85 7.41 -14.54 0.33
N TRP A 86 7.67 -15.37 1.34
CA TRP A 86 6.66 -15.85 2.28
C TRP A 86 6.08 -14.72 3.14
N LEU A 87 6.95 -13.84 3.67
CA LEU A 87 6.53 -12.63 4.41
C LEU A 87 5.62 -11.75 3.53
N ARG A 88 6.05 -11.45 2.29
CA ARG A 88 5.24 -10.67 1.34
C ARG A 88 3.88 -11.30 1.10
N CYS A 89 3.85 -12.60 0.85
CA CYS A 89 2.60 -13.30 0.57
C CYS A 89 1.60 -13.20 1.72
N ARG A 90 2.06 -13.26 2.97
CA ARG A 90 1.17 -13.34 4.14
C ARG A 90 0.96 -12.03 4.88
N LYS A 91 1.94 -11.13 4.87
CA LYS A 91 1.93 -9.94 5.73
C LYS A 91 1.72 -8.64 4.95
N ILE A 92 1.89 -8.65 3.62
CA ILE A 92 1.85 -7.45 2.82
C ILE A 92 0.87 -7.59 1.66
N GLY A 93 -0.10 -6.69 1.58
CA GLY A 93 -0.93 -6.51 0.41
C GLY A 93 -0.43 -5.36 -0.45
N TYR A 94 -0.40 -5.53 -1.77
CA TYR A 94 0.01 -4.49 -2.70
C TYR A 94 -1.14 -4.01 -3.57
N ILE A 95 -1.27 -2.69 -3.70
CA ILE A 95 -2.15 -2.00 -4.63
C ILE A 95 -1.28 -1.09 -5.48
N PHE A 96 -1.25 -1.32 -6.79
CA PHE A 96 -0.43 -0.57 -7.74
C PHE A 96 -1.29 0.40 -8.57
N GLN A 97 -0.67 1.44 -9.07
CA GLN A 97 -1.29 2.40 -9.98
C GLN A 97 -1.85 1.74 -11.26
N THR A 98 -1.17 0.72 -11.81
CA THR A 98 -1.55 -0.01 -13.02
C THR A 98 -2.30 -1.31 -12.75
N PHE A 99 -2.91 -1.43 -11.56
CA PHE A 99 -3.71 -2.57 -11.09
C PHE A 99 -2.94 -3.90 -11.02
N ASN A 100 -2.07 -4.19 -11.96
CA ASN A 100 -1.24 -5.41 -12.07
C ASN A 100 -2.08 -6.70 -11.92
N LEU A 101 -3.25 -6.74 -12.57
CA LEU A 101 -4.06 -7.95 -12.66
C LEU A 101 -3.50 -8.87 -13.72
N ILE A 102 -3.62 -10.18 -13.51
CA ILE A 102 -3.25 -11.20 -14.50
C ILE A 102 -4.35 -11.25 -15.57
N PRO A 103 -4.07 -10.85 -16.83
CA PRO A 103 -5.12 -10.55 -17.79
C PRO A 103 -5.91 -11.79 -18.26
N VAL A 104 -5.33 -12.99 -18.15
CA VAL A 104 -5.98 -14.26 -18.54
C VAL A 104 -6.87 -14.83 -17.43
N MET A 105 -6.71 -14.35 -16.20
CA MET A 105 -7.46 -14.77 -15.02
C MET A 105 -8.71 -13.92 -14.81
N THR A 106 -9.75 -14.51 -14.27
CA THR A 106 -10.97 -13.82 -13.82
C THR A 106 -10.69 -12.93 -12.60
N ALA A 107 -11.64 -12.08 -12.21
CA ALA A 107 -11.56 -11.30 -10.98
C ALA A 107 -11.37 -12.20 -9.75
N LEU A 108 -12.15 -13.30 -9.68
CA LEU A 108 -12.05 -14.26 -8.59
C LEU A 108 -10.67 -14.92 -8.54
N GLU A 109 -10.16 -15.41 -9.67
CA GLU A 109 -8.84 -16.05 -9.74
C GLU A 109 -7.72 -15.08 -9.37
N ASN A 110 -7.77 -13.81 -9.78
CA ASN A 110 -6.84 -12.77 -9.35
C ASN A 110 -6.83 -12.57 -7.83
N VAL A 111 -8.00 -12.61 -7.19
CA VAL A 111 -8.14 -12.44 -5.73
C VAL A 111 -7.71 -13.69 -4.97
N THR A 112 -8.00 -14.88 -5.49
CA THR A 112 -7.70 -16.16 -4.79
C THR A 112 -6.24 -16.57 -4.91
N LEU A 113 -5.53 -16.15 -5.95
CA LEU A 113 -4.16 -16.56 -6.23
C LEU A 113 -3.19 -16.37 -5.04
N PRO A 114 -3.16 -15.23 -4.34
CA PRO A 114 -2.30 -15.08 -3.16
C PRO A 114 -2.63 -16.08 -2.03
N MET A 115 -3.90 -16.44 -1.85
CA MET A 115 -4.33 -17.41 -0.84
C MET A 115 -3.85 -18.82 -1.17
N ILE A 116 -3.93 -19.20 -2.45
CA ILE A 116 -3.40 -20.49 -2.94
C ILE A 116 -1.88 -20.58 -2.69
N PHE A 117 -1.14 -19.52 -2.99
CA PHE A 117 0.31 -19.47 -2.70
C PHE A 117 0.61 -19.49 -1.20
N ALA A 118 -0.28 -18.99 -0.36
CA ALA A 118 -0.16 -19.08 1.10
C ALA A 118 -0.51 -20.48 1.65
N GLY A 119 -0.96 -21.41 0.79
CA GLY A 119 -1.34 -22.79 1.16
C GLY A 119 -2.79 -22.96 1.62
N THR A 120 -3.65 -21.95 1.41
CA THR A 120 -5.09 -22.06 1.64
C THR A 120 -5.72 -23.01 0.62
N SER A 121 -6.67 -23.85 1.04
CA SER A 121 -7.37 -24.78 0.15
C SER A 121 -8.10 -24.02 -0.97
N HIS A 122 -8.36 -24.70 -2.09
CA HIS A 122 -9.05 -24.09 -3.22
C HIS A 122 -10.44 -23.59 -2.82
N ASP A 123 -11.23 -24.44 -2.15
CA ASP A 123 -12.61 -24.12 -1.78
C ASP A 123 -12.67 -22.94 -0.79
N GLU A 124 -11.82 -22.93 0.23
CA GLU A 124 -11.71 -21.83 1.18
C GLU A 124 -11.27 -20.52 0.50
N SER A 125 -10.33 -20.61 -0.45
CA SER A 125 -9.88 -19.45 -1.23
C SER A 125 -11.00 -18.88 -2.09
N VAL A 126 -11.81 -19.74 -2.72
CA VAL A 126 -12.96 -19.34 -3.54
C VAL A 126 -14.02 -18.65 -2.68
N ASP A 127 -14.37 -19.22 -1.53
CA ASP A 127 -15.39 -18.64 -0.64
C ASP A 127 -14.95 -17.27 -0.12
N LYS A 128 -13.71 -17.17 0.36
CA LYS A 128 -13.14 -15.89 0.82
C LYS A 128 -13.00 -14.88 -0.31
N GLY A 129 -12.57 -15.33 -1.50
CA GLY A 129 -12.46 -14.48 -2.68
C GLY A 129 -13.79 -13.88 -3.11
N ARG A 130 -14.89 -14.67 -3.07
CA ARG A 130 -16.25 -14.16 -3.31
C ARG A 130 -16.65 -13.08 -2.31
N GLN A 131 -16.47 -13.34 -1.02
CA GLN A 131 -16.76 -12.37 0.03
C GLN A 131 -16.00 -11.06 -0.16
N LEU A 132 -14.70 -11.12 -0.50
CA LEU A 132 -13.90 -9.93 -0.76
C LEU A 132 -14.39 -9.16 -1.99
N LEU A 133 -14.77 -9.85 -3.07
CA LEU A 133 -15.33 -9.21 -4.26
C LEU A 133 -16.71 -8.59 -4.00
N GLU A 134 -17.53 -9.20 -3.18
CA GLU A 134 -18.80 -8.61 -2.71
C GLU A 134 -18.55 -7.34 -1.89
N LEU A 135 -17.58 -7.35 -0.96
CA LEU A 135 -17.20 -6.20 -0.14
C LEU A 135 -16.75 -4.99 -0.97
N VAL A 136 -16.11 -5.23 -2.11
CA VAL A 136 -15.70 -4.16 -3.03
C VAL A 136 -16.75 -3.84 -4.11
N GLY A 137 -17.97 -4.45 -4.03
CA GLY A 137 -19.08 -4.20 -4.93
C GLY A 137 -18.96 -4.88 -6.29
N LEU A 138 -18.28 -6.03 -6.37
CA LEU A 138 -18.06 -6.79 -7.60
C LEU A 138 -18.61 -8.24 -7.55
N GLY A 139 -19.56 -8.52 -6.66
CA GLY A 139 -20.15 -9.86 -6.50
C GLY A 139 -20.72 -10.47 -7.79
N GLU A 140 -21.31 -9.64 -8.66
CA GLU A 140 -21.85 -10.07 -9.97
C GLU A 140 -20.78 -10.11 -11.09
N ARG A 141 -19.54 -9.71 -10.80
CA ARG A 141 -18.45 -9.61 -11.77
C ARG A 141 -17.30 -10.59 -11.52
N ILE A 142 -17.49 -11.56 -10.66
CA ILE A 142 -16.45 -12.49 -10.20
C ILE A 142 -15.80 -13.29 -11.33
N GLN A 143 -16.54 -13.57 -12.41
CA GLN A 143 -16.07 -14.33 -13.58
C GLN A 143 -15.52 -13.44 -14.71
N HIS A 144 -15.62 -12.11 -14.58
CA HIS A 144 -15.10 -11.20 -15.61
C HIS A 144 -13.57 -11.16 -15.56
N LYS A 145 -12.97 -11.06 -16.73
CA LYS A 145 -11.52 -10.84 -16.90
C LYS A 145 -11.21 -9.35 -16.90
N PRO A 146 -9.96 -8.95 -16.63
CA PRO A 146 -9.58 -7.54 -16.56
C PRO A 146 -10.02 -6.69 -17.75
N PHE A 147 -9.93 -7.19 -18.98
CA PHE A 147 -10.34 -6.46 -20.19
C PHE A 147 -11.87 -6.24 -20.31
N GLU A 148 -12.68 -6.95 -19.51
CA GLU A 148 -14.14 -6.80 -19.43
C GLU A 148 -14.56 -5.82 -18.30
N LEU A 149 -13.59 -5.29 -17.55
CA LEU A 149 -13.80 -4.44 -16.39
C LEU A 149 -13.32 -3.01 -16.67
N SER A 150 -14.06 -2.02 -16.18
CA SER A 150 -13.58 -0.62 -16.18
C SER A 150 -12.34 -0.45 -15.28
N GLY A 151 -11.57 0.63 -15.45
CA GLY A 151 -10.40 0.91 -14.61
C GLY A 151 -10.71 0.92 -13.12
N GLY A 152 -11.83 1.54 -12.70
CA GLY A 152 -12.27 1.53 -11.31
C GLY A 152 -12.67 0.14 -10.81
N GLN A 153 -13.27 -0.71 -11.66
CA GLN A 153 -13.56 -2.10 -11.33
C GLN A 153 -12.27 -2.93 -11.21
N GLN A 154 -11.31 -2.74 -12.10
CA GLN A 154 -9.99 -3.38 -12.00
C GLN A 154 -9.28 -2.99 -10.69
N GLN A 155 -9.35 -1.71 -10.30
CA GLN A 155 -8.78 -1.27 -9.03
C GLN A 155 -9.48 -1.90 -7.82
N ARG A 156 -10.80 -2.07 -7.86
CA ARG A 156 -11.55 -2.78 -6.82
C ARG A 156 -11.12 -4.26 -6.71
N VAL A 157 -10.85 -4.94 -7.84
CA VAL A 157 -10.26 -6.29 -7.84
C VAL A 157 -8.86 -6.28 -7.22
N ALA A 158 -8.00 -5.30 -7.57
CA ALA A 158 -6.66 -5.18 -7.00
C ALA A 158 -6.70 -4.92 -5.48
N ILE A 159 -7.68 -4.13 -5.00
CA ILE A 159 -7.93 -3.92 -3.56
C ILE A 159 -8.35 -5.25 -2.91
N ALA A 160 -9.35 -5.96 -3.44
CA ALA A 160 -9.79 -7.24 -2.89
C ALA A 160 -8.62 -8.24 -2.81
N ARG A 161 -7.79 -8.33 -3.86
CA ARG A 161 -6.58 -9.16 -3.89
C ARG A 161 -5.59 -8.78 -2.78
N ALA A 162 -5.38 -7.49 -2.55
CA ALA A 162 -4.46 -7.02 -1.52
C ALA A 162 -4.89 -7.46 -0.11
N PHE A 163 -6.18 -7.56 0.17
CA PHE A 163 -6.74 -8.02 1.45
C PHE A 163 -6.88 -9.55 1.56
N ALA A 164 -6.57 -10.32 0.52
CA ALA A 164 -6.84 -11.74 0.42
C ALA A 164 -6.27 -12.57 1.59
N ASN A 165 -5.04 -12.33 1.99
CA ASN A 165 -4.37 -13.06 3.07
C ASN A 165 -4.50 -12.41 4.45
N SER A 166 -5.42 -11.45 4.65
CA SER A 166 -5.55 -10.68 5.89
C SER A 166 -4.18 -10.13 6.35
N PRO A 167 -3.52 -9.32 5.51
CA PRO A 167 -2.16 -8.89 5.75
C PRO A 167 -2.05 -7.95 6.95
N ALA A 168 -0.85 -7.76 7.51
CA ALA A 168 -0.59 -6.78 8.54
C ALA A 168 -0.62 -5.35 7.98
N ILE A 169 -0.15 -5.18 6.74
CA ILE A 169 -0.08 -3.89 6.06
C ILE A 169 -0.55 -3.98 4.60
N ILE A 170 -1.14 -2.89 4.12
CA ILE A 170 -1.40 -2.63 2.71
C ILE A 170 -0.47 -1.50 2.25
N LEU A 171 0.25 -1.73 1.17
CA LEU A 171 1.04 -0.73 0.46
C LEU A 171 0.31 -0.32 -0.82
N ALA A 172 -0.12 0.94 -0.91
CA ALA A 172 -0.85 1.46 -2.06
C ALA A 172 -0.03 2.57 -2.76
N ASP A 173 0.53 2.26 -3.91
CA ASP A 173 1.32 3.20 -4.71
C ASP A 173 0.42 3.85 -5.76
N GLU A 174 0.17 5.16 -5.60
CA GLU A 174 -0.71 5.99 -6.46
C GLU A 174 -2.05 5.30 -6.81
N PRO A 175 -2.85 4.85 -5.82
CA PRO A 175 -4.00 3.97 -6.05
C PRO A 175 -5.13 4.59 -6.88
N THR A 176 -5.09 5.89 -7.13
CA THR A 176 -6.08 6.65 -7.92
C THR A 176 -5.49 7.28 -9.17
N GLY A 177 -4.19 7.13 -9.42
CA GLY A 177 -3.46 7.85 -10.46
C GLY A 177 -3.97 7.62 -11.91
N ASN A 178 -4.61 6.48 -12.17
CA ASN A 178 -5.16 6.12 -13.49
C ASN A 178 -6.69 6.19 -13.53
N LEU A 179 -7.34 6.89 -12.58
CA LEU A 179 -8.79 6.96 -12.46
C LEU A 179 -9.29 8.40 -12.62
N ASP A 180 -10.50 8.55 -13.11
CA ASP A 180 -11.19 9.85 -13.09
C ASP A 180 -11.50 10.30 -11.66
N LEU A 181 -11.79 11.59 -11.49
CA LEU A 181 -11.97 12.21 -10.17
C LEU A 181 -13.07 11.56 -9.32
N LYS A 182 -14.18 11.14 -9.95
CA LYS A 182 -15.31 10.54 -9.25
C LYS A 182 -14.95 9.14 -8.77
N THR A 183 -14.45 8.31 -9.67
CA THR A 183 -13.98 6.95 -9.38
C THR A 183 -12.85 6.97 -8.36
N GLY A 184 -11.91 7.92 -8.47
CA GLY A 184 -10.83 8.09 -7.50
C GLY A 184 -11.36 8.33 -6.08
N LYS A 185 -12.36 9.20 -5.89
CA LYS A 185 -13.00 9.43 -4.58
C LYS A 185 -13.66 8.16 -4.02
N GLU A 186 -14.32 7.38 -4.87
CA GLU A 186 -14.94 6.11 -4.47
C GLU A 186 -13.87 5.11 -3.99
N ILE A 187 -12.75 5.00 -4.70
CA ILE A 187 -11.63 4.12 -4.31
C ILE A 187 -10.99 4.57 -2.99
N ILE A 188 -10.80 5.87 -2.79
CA ILE A 188 -10.31 6.43 -1.52
C ILE A 188 -11.24 6.05 -0.36
N GLY A 189 -12.55 6.23 -0.53
CA GLY A 189 -13.56 5.85 0.46
C GLY A 189 -13.54 4.36 0.77
N LEU A 190 -13.45 3.53 -0.26
CA LEU A 190 -13.36 2.07 -0.14
C LEU A 190 -12.12 1.64 0.65
N LEU A 191 -10.94 2.21 0.37
CA LEU A 191 -9.71 1.91 1.10
C LEU A 191 -9.83 2.25 2.59
N LYS A 192 -10.41 3.41 2.93
CA LYS A 192 -10.63 3.79 4.33
C LYS A 192 -11.64 2.87 5.02
N GLU A 193 -12.71 2.48 4.32
CA GLU A 193 -13.69 1.53 4.83
C GLU A 193 -13.06 0.16 5.12
N MET A 194 -12.27 -0.37 4.17
CA MET A 194 -11.56 -1.63 4.32
C MET A 194 -10.52 -1.57 5.45
N ASN A 195 -9.75 -0.48 5.58
CA ASN A 195 -8.85 -0.25 6.70
C ASN A 195 -9.58 -0.37 8.04
N ARG A 196 -10.73 0.31 8.20
CA ARG A 196 -11.51 0.30 9.43
C ARG A 196 -12.15 -1.07 9.72
N LYS A 197 -12.75 -1.70 8.70
CA LYS A 197 -13.45 -2.99 8.87
C LYS A 197 -12.51 -4.15 9.15
N GLN A 198 -11.33 -4.15 8.52
CA GLN A 198 -10.38 -5.24 8.63
C GLN A 198 -9.29 -4.99 9.69
N GLY A 199 -9.16 -3.76 10.21
CA GLY A 199 -8.15 -3.39 11.18
C GLY A 199 -6.70 -3.42 10.63
N VAL A 200 -6.55 -3.44 9.30
CA VAL A 200 -5.26 -3.52 8.60
C VAL A 200 -4.67 -2.13 8.43
N SER A 201 -3.37 -1.97 8.66
CA SER A 201 -2.69 -0.70 8.43
C SER A 201 -2.53 -0.42 6.94
N VAL A 202 -2.81 0.81 6.51
CA VAL A 202 -2.70 1.22 5.09
C VAL A 202 -1.68 2.33 4.96
N ILE A 203 -0.71 2.13 4.07
CA ILE A 203 0.32 3.10 3.74
C ILE A 203 0.14 3.45 2.26
N THR A 204 -0.12 4.72 1.98
CA THR A 204 -0.32 5.20 0.60
C THR A 204 0.82 6.11 0.21
N ALA A 205 1.47 5.87 -0.94
CA ALA A 205 2.36 6.85 -1.56
C ALA A 205 1.56 7.60 -2.63
N THR A 206 1.48 8.91 -2.54
CA THR A 206 0.71 9.70 -3.48
C THR A 206 1.13 11.17 -3.49
N HIS A 207 0.74 11.88 -4.54
CA HIS A 207 0.76 13.33 -4.61
C HIS A 207 -0.67 13.92 -4.60
N ASP A 208 -1.71 13.07 -4.55
CA ASP A 208 -3.12 13.51 -4.49
C ASP A 208 -3.49 14.00 -3.09
N LEU A 209 -3.70 15.29 -2.95
CA LEU A 209 -4.08 15.95 -1.69
C LEU A 209 -5.41 15.42 -1.10
N LYS A 210 -6.28 14.80 -1.89
CA LYS A 210 -7.53 14.20 -1.41
C LYS A 210 -7.30 13.04 -0.44
N MET A 211 -6.13 12.40 -0.51
CA MET A 211 -5.76 11.34 0.43
C MET A 211 -5.54 11.86 1.85
N LEU A 212 -5.29 13.16 2.03
CA LEU A 212 -5.11 13.80 3.32
C LEU A 212 -6.36 13.66 4.21
N ASP A 213 -7.55 13.76 3.60
CA ASP A 213 -8.83 13.72 4.33
C ASP A 213 -9.08 12.40 5.06
N ILE A 214 -8.50 11.30 4.58
CA ILE A 214 -8.70 9.97 5.14
C ILE A 214 -7.52 9.48 5.98
N SER A 215 -6.38 10.19 5.92
CA SER A 215 -5.15 9.79 6.61
C SER A 215 -5.19 10.17 8.09
N ASP A 216 -4.72 9.28 8.95
CA ASP A 216 -4.55 9.55 10.37
C ASP A 216 -3.26 10.37 10.59
N ARG A 217 -2.21 10.12 9.78
CA ARG A 217 -0.97 10.91 9.69
C ARG A 217 -0.53 11.08 8.24
N VAL A 218 0.16 12.16 7.98
CA VAL A 218 0.82 12.46 6.70
C VAL A 218 2.31 12.63 6.93
N ILE A 219 3.10 11.93 6.10
CA ILE A 219 4.56 11.96 6.14
C ILE A 219 5.04 12.63 4.86
N TRP A 220 5.68 13.78 5.02
CA TRP A 220 6.26 14.52 3.90
C TRP A 220 7.69 14.09 3.69
N ILE A 221 7.99 13.60 2.47
CA ILE A 221 9.34 13.22 2.05
C ILE A 221 9.86 14.20 1.00
N ARG A 222 11.07 14.69 1.23
CA ARG A 222 11.80 15.54 0.30
C ARG A 222 13.26 15.12 0.25
N ASP A 223 13.82 15.01 -0.95
CA ASP A 223 15.24 14.68 -1.19
C ASP A 223 15.74 13.46 -0.40
N GLY A 224 14.89 12.44 -0.24
CA GLY A 224 15.21 11.19 0.46
C GLY A 224 15.20 11.27 1.98
N GLN A 225 14.64 12.30 2.57
CA GLN A 225 14.50 12.49 4.02
C GLN A 225 13.04 12.80 4.40
N ILE A 226 12.65 12.47 5.64
CA ILE A 226 11.38 12.95 6.20
C ILE A 226 11.55 14.43 6.54
N GLU A 227 10.79 15.28 5.85
CA GLU A 227 10.77 16.73 6.09
C GLU A 227 9.92 17.05 7.32
N ARG A 228 8.74 16.42 7.43
CA ARG A 228 7.83 16.57 8.56
C ARG A 228 6.81 15.43 8.61
N ILE A 229 6.23 15.25 9.79
CA ILE A 229 5.11 14.34 10.05
C ILE A 229 4.00 15.17 10.68
N GLU A 230 2.80 15.10 10.10
CA GLU A 230 1.63 15.86 10.55
C GLU A 230 0.50 14.89 10.90
N ASN A 231 -0.12 15.04 12.07
CA ASN A 231 -1.34 14.32 12.40
C ASN A 231 -2.53 15.03 11.75
N ARG A 232 -3.59 14.27 11.47
CA ARG A 232 -4.81 14.83 10.87
C ARG A 232 -5.39 16.02 11.65
N ALA A 233 -5.32 16.00 12.98
CA ALA A 233 -5.81 17.06 13.83
C ALA A 233 -5.06 18.41 13.63
N ASP A 234 -3.82 18.33 13.16
CA ASP A 234 -2.93 19.48 12.96
C ASP A 234 -2.95 19.99 11.50
N LEU A 235 -3.56 19.19 10.59
CA LEU A 235 -3.68 19.54 9.18
C LEU A 235 -4.78 20.60 9.00
N ASN A 236 -4.39 21.86 8.97
CA ASN A 236 -5.24 22.99 8.59
C ASN A 236 -5.38 23.05 7.06
N ILE A 237 -6.00 21.99 6.46
CA ILE A 237 -6.27 21.97 5.04
C ILE A 237 -7.59 22.72 4.83
N GLN A 238 -7.52 24.00 4.55
CA GLN A 238 -8.51 24.61 3.70
C GLN A 238 -8.33 23.95 2.33
N VAL A 239 -9.25 23.08 1.95
CA VAL A 239 -9.40 22.66 0.55
C VAL A 239 -9.81 23.91 -0.21
N GLY A 240 -8.81 24.71 -0.55
CA GLY A 240 -8.96 25.92 -1.33
C GLY A 240 -9.43 25.52 -2.70
N GLU A 241 -10.49 26.16 -3.14
CA GLU A 241 -10.82 26.34 -4.54
C GLU A 241 -9.51 26.69 -5.27
N VAL A 242 -8.98 25.76 -6.06
CA VAL A 242 -8.00 26.10 -7.07
C VAL A 242 -8.84 26.77 -8.15
N GLU A 243 -8.95 28.10 -8.05
CA GLU A 243 -9.39 28.93 -9.17
C GLU A 243 -8.47 28.63 -10.35
N GLY A 244 -9.10 28.25 -11.46
CA GLY A 244 -8.40 27.98 -12.69
C GLY A 244 -7.72 29.25 -13.25
N GLU A 245 -6.54 29.06 -13.78
CA GLU A 245 -6.02 29.75 -14.97
C GLU A 245 -5.48 28.70 -15.96
#